data_7fe14d0feaaa755af2e35d09b466b3fa
#
_entry.id   7fe14d0feaaa755af2e35d09b466b3fa
#
_cell.length_a   1.000
_cell.length_b   1.000
_cell.length_c   1.000
_cell.angle_alpha   90.00
_cell.angle_beta   90.00
_cell.angle_gamma   90.00
#
_symmetry.space_group_name_H-M   'P 1'
#
loop_
_entity.id
_entity.type
_entity.pdbx_description
1 polymer ?
#
loop_
_entity_poly.entity_id
_entity_poly.type
_entity_poly.pdbx_seq_one_letter_code
_entity_poly.pdbx_strand_id
1 'polypeptide(L)'
;MRDVVRAYIEKYRLLTENRPVLVGVSGGADSIALLTILVESGYSCIAAHCNFHLRGDESLRDEQFVREYARKLDVPFLMTDFDTRKYAADRHLSIEMAARELRYGWFEEQRAATGAQAVAVAHHRDDSVETLLMNLVRGTGIRGMSGIRPRNGFVVRPLLAVSREDILEWLAGRGLTYVTDSTNLSDAYTRNFIRLRVLPLLEEINPSVKDAIARTSEHLSAAEAVYLHVVEEARNAVVEQGDRLSIAALMRYPSPDAILYELLKTYGFTRPVAEDVYLSLTKESGKIFFSSTHRLIKDRDYLLLSPLVKEEVREYTLTGGEKVWSGPVELSFEKIVIKKDFHIRKDKNIAYFDYDKLTFPLTLRTWKEGDWFIPFGMKGRKKLSDYFSDHKFSRLDKERTWLLCSGGAVIWIVGERSDNRFCLDKTTKSVLVVNFFPTKSESN
;
A
#
# COMPACT_ATOMS: atom_id res chain seq x y z
N MET A 1 -12.13 -36.46 -8.80
CA MET A 1 -12.05 -35.14 -8.21
C MET A 1 -10.85 -34.94 -7.26
N ARG A 2 -10.63 -35.85 -6.26
CA ARG A 2 -9.51 -35.74 -5.30
C ARG A 2 -8.14 -35.52 -5.98
N ASP A 3 -7.80 -36.35 -6.96
CA ASP A 3 -6.48 -36.26 -7.63
C ASP A 3 -6.31 -34.98 -8.45
N VAL A 4 -7.38 -34.42 -9.03
CA VAL A 4 -7.38 -33.12 -9.72
C VAL A 4 -7.09 -32.01 -8.73
N VAL A 5 -7.75 -32.00 -7.56
CA VAL A 5 -7.53 -31.00 -6.51
C VAL A 5 -6.11 -31.11 -5.94
N ARG A 6 -5.61 -32.33 -5.73
CA ARG A 6 -4.23 -32.56 -5.27
C ARG A 6 -3.20 -32.02 -6.26
N ALA A 7 -3.32 -32.35 -7.55
CA ALA A 7 -2.46 -31.84 -8.60
C ALA A 7 -2.48 -30.29 -8.67
N TYR A 8 -3.66 -29.70 -8.43
CA TYR A 8 -3.80 -28.24 -8.37
C TYR A 8 -3.08 -27.63 -7.16
N ILE A 9 -3.19 -28.25 -5.99
CA ILE A 9 -2.45 -27.84 -4.79
C ILE A 9 -0.95 -27.88 -5.04
N GLU A 10 -0.45 -28.92 -5.65
CA GLU A 10 0.97 -29.10 -6.01
C GLU A 10 1.42 -28.06 -7.04
N LYS A 11 0.67 -27.89 -8.16
CA LYS A 11 0.96 -26.93 -9.23
C LYS A 11 1.14 -25.51 -8.69
N TYR A 12 0.27 -25.07 -7.79
CA TYR A 12 0.28 -23.72 -7.23
C TYR A 12 0.95 -23.62 -5.86
N ARG A 13 1.54 -24.72 -5.35
CA ARG A 13 2.21 -24.81 -4.04
C ARG A 13 1.32 -24.24 -2.92
N LEU A 14 0.06 -24.62 -2.91
CA LEU A 14 -0.93 -24.05 -1.99
C LEU A 14 -0.75 -24.53 -0.56
N LEU A 15 -0.42 -25.82 -0.36
CA LEU A 15 -0.33 -26.47 0.93
C LEU A 15 0.87 -27.42 0.96
N THR A 16 1.37 -27.68 2.18
CA THR A 16 2.38 -28.71 2.49
C THR A 16 1.81 -29.68 3.51
N GLU A 17 2.23 -30.92 3.54
CA GLU A 17 1.69 -31.97 4.43
C GLU A 17 2.10 -31.77 5.91
N ASN A 18 3.18 -31.02 6.17
CA ASN A 18 3.84 -30.95 7.49
C ASN A 18 3.23 -29.91 8.45
N ARG A 19 2.22 -29.16 8.05
CA ARG A 19 1.60 -28.10 8.86
C ARG A 19 0.08 -28.13 8.74
N PRO A 20 -0.66 -27.82 9.82
CA PRO A 20 -2.11 -27.82 9.79
C PRO A 20 -2.67 -26.78 8.82
N VAL A 21 -3.88 -27.03 8.34
CA VAL A 21 -4.66 -26.17 7.44
C VAL A 21 -5.96 -25.81 8.14
N LEU A 22 -6.26 -24.53 8.28
CA LEU A 22 -7.56 -24.06 8.75
C LEU A 22 -8.54 -24.09 7.55
N VAL A 23 -9.63 -24.83 7.66
CA VAL A 23 -10.61 -24.97 6.58
C VAL A 23 -11.90 -24.26 6.96
N GLY A 24 -12.27 -23.22 6.19
CA GLY A 24 -13.53 -22.51 6.38
C GLY A 24 -14.72 -23.38 5.93
N VAL A 25 -15.57 -23.81 6.86
CA VAL A 25 -16.69 -24.73 6.61
C VAL A 25 -18.01 -24.05 6.93
N SER A 26 -18.83 -23.82 5.90
CA SER A 26 -20.19 -23.26 6.05
C SER A 26 -21.27 -24.31 6.23
N GLY A 27 -21.00 -25.59 5.98
CA GLY A 27 -21.97 -26.69 5.91
C GLY A 27 -22.48 -26.95 4.50
N GLY A 28 -22.33 -26.01 3.56
CA GLY A 28 -22.73 -26.20 2.16
C GLY A 28 -21.82 -27.15 1.39
N ALA A 29 -22.34 -27.65 0.25
CA ALA A 29 -21.70 -28.66 -0.59
C ALA A 29 -20.20 -28.44 -0.82
N ASP A 30 -19.83 -27.24 -1.24
CA ASP A 30 -18.44 -26.91 -1.60
C ASP A 30 -17.49 -27.00 -0.40
N SER A 31 -17.94 -26.52 0.76
CA SER A 31 -17.14 -26.52 1.99
C SER A 31 -16.98 -27.92 2.58
N ILE A 32 -18.02 -28.77 2.47
CA ILE A 32 -17.98 -30.16 2.87
C ILE A 32 -17.06 -30.96 1.94
N ALA A 33 -17.16 -30.75 0.63
CA ALA A 33 -16.25 -31.36 -0.34
C ALA A 33 -14.78 -30.95 -0.08
N LEU A 34 -14.51 -29.67 0.16
CA LEU A 34 -13.16 -29.18 0.45
C LEU A 34 -12.56 -29.87 1.68
N LEU A 35 -13.28 -29.87 2.81
CA LEU A 35 -12.81 -30.48 4.05
C LEU A 35 -12.51 -31.96 3.84
N THR A 36 -13.46 -32.70 3.24
CA THR A 36 -13.33 -34.14 3.01
C THR A 36 -12.13 -34.46 2.12
N ILE A 37 -11.97 -33.74 1.00
CA ILE A 37 -10.85 -33.97 0.07
C ILE A 37 -9.51 -33.71 0.74
N LEU A 38 -9.38 -32.64 1.52
CA LEU A 38 -8.12 -32.32 2.21
C LEU A 38 -7.76 -33.38 3.25
N VAL A 39 -8.73 -33.83 4.04
CA VAL A 39 -8.54 -34.94 5.01
C VAL A 39 -8.12 -36.22 4.31
N GLU A 40 -8.86 -36.63 3.27
CA GLU A 40 -8.55 -37.85 2.49
C GLU A 40 -7.23 -37.77 1.71
N SER A 41 -6.73 -36.54 1.47
CA SER A 41 -5.43 -36.31 0.86
C SER A 41 -4.28 -36.26 1.87
N GLY A 42 -4.56 -36.52 3.16
CA GLY A 42 -3.54 -36.61 4.21
C GLY A 42 -3.15 -35.29 4.85
N TYR A 43 -3.85 -34.17 4.57
CA TYR A 43 -3.58 -32.90 5.23
C TYR A 43 -4.16 -32.88 6.66
N SER A 44 -3.38 -32.40 7.61
CA SER A 44 -3.87 -32.08 8.95
C SER A 44 -4.81 -30.89 8.89
N CYS A 45 -6.13 -31.10 9.07
CA CYS A 45 -7.15 -30.06 8.94
C CYS A 45 -7.69 -29.63 10.30
N ILE A 46 -8.09 -28.35 10.39
CA ILE A 46 -8.87 -27.77 11.49
C ILE A 46 -10.11 -27.14 10.86
N ALA A 47 -11.32 -27.63 11.18
CA ALA A 47 -12.56 -27.07 10.68
C ALA A 47 -12.92 -25.76 11.40
N ALA A 48 -13.15 -24.68 10.68
CA ALA A 48 -13.50 -23.37 11.21
C ALA A 48 -14.86 -22.91 10.69
N HIS A 49 -15.81 -22.67 11.58
CA HIS A 49 -17.17 -22.22 11.27
C HIS A 49 -17.45 -20.85 11.86
N CYS A 50 -18.09 -19.98 11.07
CA CYS A 50 -18.55 -18.66 11.50
C CYS A 50 -20.07 -18.63 11.46
N ASN A 51 -20.69 -18.41 12.61
CA ASN A 51 -22.13 -18.20 12.73
C ASN A 51 -22.42 -16.69 12.75
N PHE A 52 -23.10 -16.19 11.72
CA PHE A 52 -23.42 -14.76 11.55
C PHE A 52 -24.80 -14.38 12.07
N HIS A 53 -25.58 -15.34 12.57
CA HIS A 53 -26.96 -15.18 13.06
C HIS A 53 -27.91 -14.42 12.11
N LEU A 54 -27.70 -14.56 10.80
CA LEU A 54 -28.50 -13.85 9.79
C LEU A 54 -29.77 -14.59 9.39
N ARG A 55 -29.88 -15.91 9.71
CA ARG A 55 -30.93 -16.83 9.27
C ARG A 55 -31.66 -17.53 10.42
N GLY A 56 -31.58 -17.01 11.65
CA GLY A 56 -32.24 -17.60 12.82
C GLY A 56 -31.88 -19.07 13.03
N ASP A 57 -32.91 -19.96 13.10
CA ASP A 57 -32.74 -21.40 13.40
C ASP A 57 -31.92 -22.14 12.36
N GLU A 58 -31.91 -21.69 11.08
CA GLU A 58 -31.07 -22.31 10.05
C GLU A 58 -29.58 -22.16 10.39
N SER A 59 -29.19 -21.02 10.97
CA SER A 59 -27.78 -20.79 11.35
C SER A 59 -27.33 -21.75 12.45
N LEU A 60 -28.19 -22.06 13.41
CA LEU A 60 -27.90 -23.04 14.47
C LEU A 60 -27.85 -24.47 13.93
N ARG A 61 -28.79 -24.82 13.04
CA ARG A 61 -28.80 -26.13 12.35
C ARG A 61 -27.49 -26.34 11.58
N ASP A 62 -27.04 -25.32 10.83
CA ASP A 62 -25.84 -25.39 10.01
C ASP A 62 -24.59 -25.58 10.88
N GLU A 63 -24.49 -24.85 12.00
CA GLU A 63 -23.41 -25.03 12.99
C GLU A 63 -23.38 -26.46 13.55
N GLN A 64 -24.54 -26.99 14.00
CA GLN A 64 -24.62 -28.31 14.54
C GLN A 64 -24.20 -29.37 13.51
N PHE A 65 -24.64 -29.21 12.26
CA PHE A 65 -24.26 -30.09 11.16
C PHE A 65 -22.74 -30.10 10.95
N VAL A 66 -22.09 -28.93 10.88
CA VAL A 66 -20.62 -28.82 10.69
C VAL A 66 -19.86 -29.43 11.86
N ARG A 67 -20.31 -29.22 13.09
CA ARG A 67 -19.73 -29.79 14.31
C ARG A 67 -19.75 -31.32 14.27
N GLU A 68 -20.91 -31.92 13.91
CA GLU A 68 -21.04 -33.36 13.80
C GLU A 68 -20.21 -33.92 12.64
N TYR A 69 -20.16 -33.22 11.53
CA TYR A 69 -19.38 -33.62 10.37
C TYR A 69 -17.87 -33.62 10.68
N ALA A 70 -17.36 -32.59 11.33
CA ALA A 70 -15.96 -32.50 11.77
C ALA A 70 -15.63 -33.67 12.73
N ARG A 71 -16.54 -33.99 13.66
CA ARG A 71 -16.39 -35.14 14.56
C ARG A 71 -16.30 -36.47 13.82
N LYS A 72 -17.13 -36.67 12.76
CA LYS A 72 -17.06 -37.89 11.92
C LYS A 72 -15.72 -38.04 11.20
N LEU A 73 -15.07 -36.97 10.85
CA LEU A 73 -13.76 -36.95 10.19
C LEU A 73 -12.57 -36.92 11.16
N ASP A 74 -12.84 -36.94 12.48
CA ASP A 74 -11.82 -36.77 13.53
C ASP A 74 -10.98 -35.49 13.36
N VAL A 75 -11.66 -34.38 13.00
CA VAL A 75 -11.04 -33.07 12.74
C VAL A 75 -11.37 -32.10 13.87
N PRO A 76 -10.40 -31.41 14.48
CA PRO A 76 -10.66 -30.34 15.42
C PRO A 76 -11.61 -29.29 14.85
N PHE A 77 -12.56 -28.81 15.68
CA PHE A 77 -13.59 -27.87 15.29
C PHE A 77 -13.47 -26.56 16.09
N LEU A 78 -13.37 -25.45 15.39
CA LEU A 78 -13.40 -24.10 15.94
C LEU A 78 -14.63 -23.36 15.41
N MET A 79 -15.26 -22.56 16.28
CA MET A 79 -16.41 -21.76 15.89
C MET A 79 -16.40 -20.42 16.58
N THR A 80 -17.10 -19.47 16.00
CA THR A 80 -17.37 -18.14 16.57
C THR A 80 -18.74 -17.64 16.13
N ASP A 81 -19.33 -16.83 16.98
CA ASP A 81 -20.58 -16.11 16.75
C ASP A 81 -20.30 -14.62 16.51
N PHE A 82 -21.03 -14.03 15.56
CA PHE A 82 -20.91 -12.59 15.26
C PHE A 82 -22.24 -11.86 15.31
N ASP A 83 -22.29 -10.73 15.98
CA ASP A 83 -23.36 -9.75 15.79
C ASP A 83 -23.10 -8.93 14.53
N THR A 84 -23.38 -9.57 13.37
CA THR A 84 -23.08 -9.00 12.06
C THR A 84 -23.86 -7.73 11.77
N ARG A 85 -25.10 -7.64 12.26
CA ARG A 85 -25.97 -6.46 12.04
C ARG A 85 -25.43 -5.24 12.77
N LYS A 86 -25.05 -5.40 14.04
CA LYS A 86 -24.44 -4.35 14.84
C LYS A 86 -23.13 -3.88 14.22
N TYR A 87 -22.24 -4.82 13.85
CA TYR A 87 -20.95 -4.49 13.21
C TYR A 87 -21.13 -3.71 11.90
N ALA A 88 -22.11 -4.12 11.07
CA ALA A 88 -22.42 -3.43 9.82
C ALA A 88 -22.92 -2.00 10.05
N ALA A 89 -23.80 -1.80 11.04
CA ALA A 89 -24.33 -0.49 11.40
C ALA A 89 -23.25 0.46 11.94
N ASP A 90 -22.41 -0.03 12.87
CA ASP A 90 -21.34 0.76 13.51
C ASP A 90 -20.27 1.22 12.50
N ARG A 91 -20.06 0.47 11.42
CA ARG A 91 -19.05 0.77 10.37
C ARG A 91 -19.61 1.25 9.04
N HIS A 92 -20.91 1.44 8.93
CA HIS A 92 -21.60 1.84 7.69
C HIS A 92 -21.31 0.91 6.51
N LEU A 93 -21.27 -0.40 6.77
CA LEU A 93 -21.01 -1.43 5.78
C LEU A 93 -22.30 -2.15 5.36
N SER A 94 -22.30 -2.74 4.16
CA SER A 94 -23.31 -3.74 3.84
C SER A 94 -23.14 -5.00 4.71
N ILE A 95 -24.22 -5.73 4.95
CA ILE A 95 -24.19 -6.98 5.73
C ILE A 95 -23.18 -8.00 5.14
N GLU A 96 -23.10 -8.06 3.81
CA GLU A 96 -22.13 -8.94 3.11
C GLU A 96 -20.67 -8.52 3.38
N MET A 97 -20.37 -7.22 3.31
CA MET A 97 -19.03 -6.69 3.62
C MET A 97 -18.67 -6.92 5.08
N ALA A 98 -19.61 -6.67 5.99
CA ALA A 98 -19.42 -6.90 7.42
C ALA A 98 -19.13 -8.38 7.73
N ALA A 99 -19.94 -9.31 7.20
CA ALA A 99 -19.74 -10.74 7.36
C ALA A 99 -18.39 -11.19 6.77
N ARG A 100 -17.98 -10.58 5.66
CA ARG A 100 -16.67 -10.87 5.04
C ARG A 100 -15.51 -10.40 5.91
N GLU A 101 -15.53 -9.16 6.40
CA GLU A 101 -14.47 -8.63 7.28
C GLU A 101 -14.34 -9.45 8.57
N LEU A 102 -15.45 -9.72 9.24
CA LEU A 102 -15.49 -10.52 10.46
C LEU A 102 -14.92 -11.93 10.23
N ARG A 103 -15.34 -12.60 9.14
CA ARG A 103 -14.85 -13.93 8.77
C ARG A 103 -13.35 -13.98 8.58
N TYR A 104 -12.80 -13.09 7.73
CA TYR A 104 -11.38 -13.15 7.41
C TYR A 104 -10.50 -12.65 8.54
N GLY A 105 -10.97 -11.70 9.35
CA GLY A 105 -10.29 -11.29 10.58
C GLY A 105 -10.14 -12.45 11.56
N TRP A 106 -11.26 -13.12 11.87
CA TRP A 106 -11.25 -14.27 12.77
C TRP A 106 -10.44 -15.46 12.21
N PHE A 107 -10.55 -15.73 10.91
CA PHE A 107 -9.74 -16.79 10.28
C PHE A 107 -8.24 -16.53 10.44
N GLU A 108 -7.79 -15.29 10.31
CA GLU A 108 -6.37 -14.96 10.51
C GLU A 108 -5.93 -15.10 11.96
N GLU A 109 -6.76 -14.68 12.91
CA GLU A 109 -6.50 -14.88 14.34
C GLU A 109 -6.37 -16.37 14.67
N GLN A 110 -7.32 -17.21 14.20
CA GLN A 110 -7.28 -18.64 14.45
C GLN A 110 -6.11 -19.33 13.72
N ARG A 111 -5.82 -18.90 12.49
CA ARG A 111 -4.65 -19.40 11.75
C ARG A 111 -3.35 -19.16 12.53
N ALA A 112 -3.18 -17.95 13.07
CA ALA A 112 -2.01 -17.61 13.87
C ALA A 112 -1.95 -18.39 15.19
N ALA A 113 -3.07 -18.50 15.90
CA ALA A 113 -3.17 -19.22 17.18
C ALA A 113 -2.89 -20.71 17.07
N THR A 114 -3.32 -21.35 15.96
CA THR A 114 -3.14 -22.79 15.71
C THR A 114 -1.85 -23.14 14.97
N GLY A 115 -1.08 -22.15 14.52
CA GLY A 115 0.09 -22.36 13.68
C GLY A 115 -0.23 -22.90 12.28
N ALA A 116 -1.49 -22.78 11.84
CA ALA A 116 -1.90 -23.23 10.51
C ALA A 116 -1.17 -22.45 9.41
N GLN A 117 -0.75 -23.16 8.35
CA GLN A 117 0.01 -22.59 7.23
C GLN A 117 -0.86 -21.69 6.33
N ALA A 118 -2.15 -21.97 6.25
CA ALA A 118 -3.09 -21.28 5.40
C ALA A 118 -4.53 -21.50 5.87
N VAL A 119 -5.44 -20.65 5.35
CA VAL A 119 -6.90 -20.82 5.43
C VAL A 119 -7.40 -21.30 4.07
N ALA A 120 -7.94 -22.51 4.02
CA ALA A 120 -8.55 -23.05 2.81
C ALA A 120 -10.04 -22.67 2.75
N VAL A 121 -10.46 -22.09 1.62
CA VAL A 121 -11.86 -21.71 1.37
C VAL A 121 -12.37 -22.35 0.07
N ALA A 122 -13.65 -22.67 0.04
CA ALA A 122 -14.27 -23.54 -0.95
C ALA A 122 -14.77 -22.82 -2.23
N HIS A 123 -14.03 -21.78 -2.70
CA HIS A 123 -14.32 -21.20 -4.02
C HIS A 123 -13.95 -22.20 -5.11
N HIS A 124 -14.84 -22.41 -6.06
CA HIS A 124 -14.67 -23.32 -7.19
C HIS A 124 -14.55 -22.57 -8.52
N ARG A 125 -14.37 -23.30 -9.63
CA ARG A 125 -14.14 -22.73 -10.96
C ARG A 125 -15.24 -21.76 -11.40
N ASP A 126 -16.52 -22.13 -11.17
CA ASP A 126 -17.64 -21.29 -11.58
C ASP A 126 -17.67 -19.95 -10.81
N ASP A 127 -17.26 -19.91 -9.54
CA ASP A 127 -17.10 -18.64 -8.79
C ASP A 127 -16.09 -17.71 -9.46
N SER A 128 -15.01 -18.27 -10.04
CA SER A 128 -14.02 -17.50 -10.78
C SER A 128 -14.59 -16.93 -12.08
N VAL A 129 -15.39 -17.73 -12.79
CA VAL A 129 -16.11 -17.31 -14.01
C VAL A 129 -17.08 -16.17 -13.69
N GLU A 130 -17.89 -16.31 -12.65
CA GLU A 130 -18.83 -15.28 -12.20
C GLU A 130 -18.08 -13.98 -11.83
N THR A 131 -16.97 -14.10 -11.09
CA THR A 131 -16.15 -12.96 -10.68
C THR A 131 -15.55 -12.24 -11.88
N LEU A 132 -15.07 -12.98 -12.89
CA LEU A 132 -14.53 -12.40 -14.12
C LEU A 132 -15.62 -11.61 -14.85
N LEU A 133 -16.82 -12.17 -15.04
CA LEU A 133 -17.94 -11.49 -15.68
C LEU A 133 -18.38 -10.25 -14.92
N MET A 134 -18.48 -10.33 -13.58
CA MET A 134 -18.78 -9.15 -12.75
C MET A 134 -17.76 -8.04 -12.93
N ASN A 135 -16.48 -8.39 -12.98
CA ASN A 135 -15.39 -7.44 -13.15
C ASN A 135 -15.38 -6.84 -14.55
N LEU A 136 -15.65 -7.66 -15.59
CA LEU A 136 -15.77 -7.19 -16.98
C LEU A 136 -16.86 -6.13 -17.12
N VAL A 137 -18.05 -6.39 -16.58
CA VAL A 137 -19.18 -5.44 -16.59
C VAL A 137 -18.85 -4.13 -15.85
N ARG A 138 -18.01 -4.19 -14.84
CA ARG A 138 -17.55 -3.01 -14.07
C ARG A 138 -16.41 -2.23 -14.73
N GLY A 139 -15.85 -2.73 -15.83
CA GLY A 139 -14.74 -2.07 -16.53
C GLY A 139 -13.41 -2.21 -15.77
N THR A 140 -12.92 -3.42 -15.61
CA THR A 140 -11.67 -3.71 -14.92
C THR A 140 -10.47 -3.80 -15.87
N GLY A 141 -9.25 -3.62 -15.33
CA GLY A 141 -8.01 -3.97 -16.00
C GLY A 141 -7.64 -5.46 -15.87
N ILE A 142 -6.44 -5.80 -16.37
CA ILE A 142 -5.93 -7.19 -16.41
C ILE A 142 -6.04 -7.93 -15.06
N ARG A 143 -5.79 -7.26 -13.92
CA ARG A 143 -5.90 -7.83 -12.57
C ARG A 143 -7.30 -8.35 -12.25
N GLY A 144 -8.35 -7.64 -12.65
CA GLY A 144 -9.71 -8.07 -12.38
C GLY A 144 -10.18 -9.15 -13.35
N MET A 145 -9.60 -9.22 -14.55
CA MET A 145 -9.89 -10.23 -15.54
C MET A 145 -9.20 -11.58 -15.27
N SER A 146 -8.21 -11.61 -14.38
CA SER A 146 -7.54 -12.84 -13.94
C SER A 146 -8.38 -13.72 -13.01
N GLY A 147 -9.65 -13.35 -12.75
CA GLY A 147 -10.59 -14.13 -11.92
C GLY A 147 -10.16 -14.21 -10.44
N ILE A 148 -10.50 -15.33 -9.81
CA ILE A 148 -10.13 -15.60 -8.42
C ILE A 148 -8.77 -16.28 -8.37
N ARG A 149 -7.81 -15.69 -7.64
CA ARG A 149 -6.46 -16.25 -7.50
C ARG A 149 -6.43 -17.50 -6.63
N PRO A 150 -5.62 -18.53 -6.99
CA PRO A 150 -5.43 -19.74 -6.18
C PRO A 150 -4.98 -19.44 -4.75
N ARG A 151 -4.09 -18.43 -4.59
CA ARG A 151 -3.62 -17.91 -3.31
C ARG A 151 -3.77 -16.38 -3.25
N ASN A 152 -4.21 -15.89 -2.10
CA ASN A 152 -4.19 -14.47 -1.78
C ASN A 152 -3.81 -14.29 -0.30
N GLY A 153 -2.57 -13.89 -0.05
CA GLY A 153 -2.00 -13.88 1.29
C GLY A 153 -2.05 -15.28 1.93
N PHE A 154 -2.70 -15.36 3.09
CA PHE A 154 -2.88 -16.62 3.82
C PHE A 154 -4.04 -17.47 3.31
N VAL A 155 -4.90 -16.97 2.42
CA VAL A 155 -6.07 -17.69 1.89
C VAL A 155 -5.71 -18.50 0.65
N VAL A 156 -6.08 -19.78 0.65
CA VAL A 156 -5.90 -20.71 -0.49
C VAL A 156 -7.24 -21.28 -0.96
N ARG A 157 -7.33 -21.63 -2.24
CA ARG A 157 -8.59 -22.07 -2.89
C ARG A 157 -8.37 -23.32 -3.74
N PRO A 158 -8.27 -24.49 -3.12
CA PRO A 158 -7.97 -25.73 -3.82
C PRO A 158 -9.05 -26.15 -4.83
N LEU A 159 -10.33 -25.79 -4.60
CA LEU A 159 -11.44 -26.18 -5.46
C LEU A 159 -11.57 -25.34 -6.74
N LEU A 160 -10.74 -24.33 -6.97
CA LEU A 160 -10.71 -23.63 -8.27
C LEU A 160 -10.39 -24.57 -9.45
N ALA A 161 -9.86 -25.75 -9.18
CA ALA A 161 -9.58 -26.80 -10.16
C ALA A 161 -10.83 -27.47 -10.75
N VAL A 162 -11.97 -27.39 -10.06
CA VAL A 162 -13.17 -28.19 -10.35
C VAL A 162 -14.41 -27.30 -10.47
N SER A 163 -15.43 -27.76 -11.20
CA SER A 163 -16.71 -27.09 -11.32
C SER A 163 -17.64 -27.40 -10.15
N ARG A 164 -18.71 -26.64 -10.04
CA ARG A 164 -19.77 -26.90 -9.09
C ARG A 164 -20.43 -28.25 -9.37
N GLU A 165 -20.61 -28.61 -10.62
CA GLU A 165 -21.18 -29.89 -11.06
C GLU A 165 -20.30 -31.05 -10.63
N ASP A 166 -18.99 -31.01 -10.88
CA ASP A 166 -18.02 -32.00 -10.40
C ASP A 166 -18.12 -32.22 -8.88
N ILE A 167 -18.33 -31.14 -8.11
CA ILE A 167 -18.47 -31.22 -6.65
C ILE A 167 -19.75 -31.97 -6.26
N LEU A 168 -20.88 -31.61 -6.86
CA LEU A 168 -22.18 -32.23 -6.54
C LEU A 168 -22.22 -33.72 -6.92
N GLU A 169 -21.71 -34.06 -8.10
CA GLU A 169 -21.58 -35.46 -8.54
C GLU A 169 -20.68 -36.28 -7.61
N TRP A 170 -19.54 -35.68 -7.19
CA TRP A 170 -18.62 -36.38 -6.30
C TRP A 170 -19.22 -36.63 -4.91
N LEU A 171 -19.97 -35.66 -4.36
CA LEU A 171 -20.67 -35.82 -3.08
C LEU A 171 -21.78 -36.86 -3.18
N ALA A 172 -22.59 -36.82 -4.25
CA ALA A 172 -23.68 -37.77 -4.51
C ALA A 172 -23.14 -39.20 -4.65
N GLY A 173 -22.07 -39.41 -5.42
CA GLY A 173 -21.46 -40.73 -5.62
C GLY A 173 -20.87 -41.34 -4.34
N ARG A 174 -20.73 -40.53 -3.25
CA ARG A 174 -20.25 -40.97 -1.93
C ARG A 174 -21.33 -40.98 -0.84
N GLY A 175 -22.56 -40.59 -1.18
CA GLY A 175 -23.63 -40.45 -0.21
C GLY A 175 -23.37 -39.43 0.88
N LEU A 176 -22.53 -38.37 0.60
CA LEU A 176 -22.23 -37.33 1.53
C LEU A 176 -23.33 -36.26 1.55
N THR A 177 -23.78 -35.91 2.74
CA THR A 177 -24.82 -34.91 2.98
C THR A 177 -24.22 -33.53 3.22
N TYR A 178 -24.97 -32.49 2.90
CA TYR A 178 -24.64 -31.10 3.12
C TYR A 178 -25.89 -30.27 3.35
N VAL A 179 -25.72 -29.04 3.84
CA VAL A 179 -26.84 -28.12 4.06
C VAL A 179 -27.04 -27.26 2.83
N THR A 180 -28.30 -27.04 2.45
CA THR A 180 -28.68 -26.16 1.35
C THR A 180 -29.07 -24.78 1.91
N ASP A 181 -28.46 -23.72 1.41
CA ASP A 181 -28.78 -22.36 1.76
C ASP A 181 -29.96 -21.84 0.93
N SER A 182 -31.05 -21.44 1.60
CA SER A 182 -32.28 -20.94 0.95
C SER A 182 -32.06 -19.65 0.13
N THR A 183 -31.02 -18.84 0.44
CA THR A 183 -30.73 -17.59 -0.25
C THR A 183 -30.10 -17.77 -1.63
N ASN A 184 -29.63 -18.96 -1.97
CA ASN A 184 -29.03 -19.26 -3.28
C ASN A 184 -30.00 -19.14 -4.47
N LEU A 185 -31.30 -19.12 -4.22
CA LEU A 185 -32.34 -19.09 -5.25
C LEU A 185 -32.80 -17.66 -5.64
N SER A 186 -32.34 -16.63 -4.97
CA SER A 186 -32.71 -15.23 -5.26
C SER A 186 -31.74 -14.58 -6.24
N ASP A 187 -32.25 -13.98 -7.32
CA ASP A 187 -31.46 -13.20 -8.30
C ASP A 187 -31.28 -11.71 -7.91
N ALA A 188 -31.65 -11.33 -6.69
CA ALA A 188 -31.51 -9.97 -6.19
C ALA A 188 -30.03 -9.50 -6.09
N TYR A 189 -29.09 -10.41 -6.02
CA TYR A 189 -27.66 -10.11 -5.98
C TYR A 189 -27.01 -10.26 -7.34
N THR A 190 -26.13 -9.33 -7.72
CA THR A 190 -25.44 -9.30 -9.02
C THR A 190 -24.79 -10.65 -9.40
N ARG A 191 -24.18 -11.37 -8.44
CA ARG A 191 -23.56 -12.68 -8.68
C ARG A 191 -24.61 -13.73 -9.04
N ASN A 192 -25.72 -13.78 -8.31
CA ASN A 192 -26.82 -14.71 -8.61
C ASN A 192 -27.50 -14.37 -9.94
N PHE A 193 -27.62 -13.09 -10.28
CA PHE A 193 -28.14 -12.67 -11.57
C PHE A 193 -27.26 -13.19 -12.72
N ILE A 194 -25.93 -13.08 -12.60
CA ILE A 194 -25.00 -13.64 -13.60
C ILE A 194 -25.15 -15.15 -13.70
N ARG A 195 -25.21 -15.85 -12.58
CA ARG A 195 -25.37 -17.31 -12.52
C ARG A 195 -26.67 -17.80 -13.15
N LEU A 196 -27.79 -17.16 -12.81
CA LEU A 196 -29.13 -17.63 -13.15
C LEU A 196 -29.66 -17.10 -14.48
N ARG A 197 -29.10 -15.97 -14.99
CA ARG A 197 -29.61 -15.31 -16.20
C ARG A 197 -28.56 -15.19 -17.28
N VAL A 198 -27.37 -14.71 -16.96
CA VAL A 198 -26.35 -14.40 -17.98
C VAL A 198 -25.63 -15.65 -18.45
N LEU A 199 -25.15 -16.48 -17.54
CA LEU A 199 -24.43 -17.72 -17.89
C LEU A 199 -25.28 -18.69 -18.76
N PRO A 200 -26.56 -18.94 -18.45
CA PRO A 200 -27.39 -19.78 -19.33
C PRO A 200 -27.52 -19.26 -20.76
N LEU A 201 -27.66 -17.94 -20.94
CA LEU A 201 -27.68 -17.33 -22.28
C LEU A 201 -26.35 -17.50 -23.03
N LEU A 202 -25.23 -17.42 -22.32
CA LEU A 202 -23.92 -17.68 -22.91
C LEU A 202 -23.72 -19.15 -23.24
N GLU A 203 -24.29 -20.06 -22.46
CA GLU A 203 -24.28 -21.52 -22.72
C GLU A 203 -25.09 -21.90 -23.94
N GLU A 204 -26.16 -21.15 -24.30
CA GLU A 204 -26.87 -21.33 -25.58
C GLU A 204 -25.98 -21.06 -26.78
N ILE A 205 -25.04 -20.11 -26.67
CA ILE A 205 -24.08 -19.77 -27.74
C ILE A 205 -22.93 -20.79 -27.75
N ASN A 206 -22.41 -21.13 -26.56
CA ASN A 206 -21.31 -22.09 -26.39
C ASN A 206 -21.57 -22.94 -25.13
N PRO A 207 -21.96 -24.19 -25.27
CA PRO A 207 -22.19 -25.08 -24.13
C PRO A 207 -20.97 -25.22 -23.16
N SER A 208 -19.77 -25.00 -23.69
CA SER A 208 -18.52 -25.01 -22.90
C SER A 208 -18.03 -23.62 -22.49
N VAL A 209 -18.91 -22.62 -22.42
CA VAL A 209 -18.51 -21.21 -22.16
C VAL A 209 -17.81 -21.01 -20.83
N LYS A 210 -18.22 -21.73 -19.78
CA LYS A 210 -17.57 -21.68 -18.45
C LYS A 210 -16.10 -22.09 -18.55
N ASP A 211 -15.82 -23.17 -19.27
CA ASP A 211 -14.44 -23.64 -19.50
C ASP A 211 -13.65 -22.67 -20.38
N ALA A 212 -14.29 -22.09 -21.39
CA ALA A 212 -13.66 -21.09 -22.24
C ALA A 212 -13.27 -19.83 -21.45
N ILE A 213 -14.16 -19.33 -20.58
CA ILE A 213 -13.89 -18.20 -19.69
C ILE A 213 -12.80 -18.53 -18.67
N ALA A 214 -12.84 -19.73 -18.08
CA ALA A 214 -11.80 -20.18 -17.14
C ALA A 214 -10.43 -20.22 -17.80
N ARG A 215 -10.30 -20.79 -19.01
CA ARG A 215 -9.03 -20.76 -19.78
C ARG A 215 -8.58 -19.34 -20.11
N THR A 216 -9.50 -18.46 -20.50
CA THR A 216 -9.19 -17.05 -20.72
C THR A 216 -8.63 -16.37 -19.47
N SER A 217 -9.25 -16.66 -18.30
CA SER A 217 -8.77 -16.17 -16.99
C SER A 217 -7.34 -16.66 -16.69
N GLU A 218 -7.01 -17.92 -16.97
CA GLU A 218 -5.67 -18.48 -16.79
C GLU A 218 -4.64 -17.78 -17.70
N HIS A 219 -4.98 -17.57 -18.99
CA HIS A 219 -4.10 -16.84 -19.92
C HIS A 219 -3.85 -15.40 -19.45
N LEU A 220 -4.91 -14.70 -18.99
CA LEU A 220 -4.79 -13.35 -18.47
C LEU A 220 -4.00 -13.31 -17.17
N SER A 221 -4.11 -14.32 -16.32
CA SER A 221 -3.30 -14.44 -15.11
C SER A 221 -1.80 -14.61 -15.43
N ALA A 222 -1.47 -15.39 -16.45
CA ALA A 222 -0.10 -15.54 -16.92
C ALA A 222 0.44 -14.21 -17.52
N ALA A 223 -0.37 -13.52 -18.31
CA ALA A 223 -0.02 -12.22 -18.87
C ALA A 223 0.15 -11.16 -17.75
N GLU A 224 -0.71 -11.19 -16.71
CA GLU A 224 -0.58 -10.32 -15.53
C GLU A 224 0.75 -10.55 -14.82
N ALA A 225 1.21 -11.79 -14.69
CA ALA A 225 2.49 -12.08 -14.04
C ALA A 225 3.67 -11.45 -14.80
N VAL A 226 3.67 -11.52 -16.14
CA VAL A 226 4.67 -10.86 -16.98
C VAL A 226 4.57 -9.34 -16.85
N TYR A 227 3.36 -8.79 -16.90
CA TYR A 227 3.11 -7.35 -16.73
C TYR A 227 3.65 -6.84 -15.39
N LEU A 228 3.36 -7.54 -14.29
CA LEU A 228 3.81 -7.15 -12.95
C LEU A 228 5.34 -7.25 -12.81
N HIS A 229 5.97 -8.20 -13.48
CA HIS A 229 7.44 -8.29 -13.51
C HIS A 229 8.04 -7.05 -14.18
N VAL A 230 7.51 -6.65 -15.34
CA VAL A 230 7.96 -5.42 -16.03
C VAL A 230 7.70 -4.16 -15.19
N VAL A 231 6.57 -4.10 -14.46
CA VAL A 231 6.29 -2.97 -13.55
C VAL A 231 7.32 -2.90 -12.42
N GLU A 232 7.75 -4.04 -11.88
CA GLU A 232 8.75 -4.06 -10.81
C GLU A 232 10.16 -3.72 -11.32
N GLU A 233 10.53 -4.19 -12.51
CA GLU A 233 11.76 -3.74 -13.19
C GLU A 233 11.72 -2.22 -13.43
N ALA A 234 10.58 -1.71 -13.90
CA ALA A 234 10.40 -0.28 -14.11
C ALA A 234 10.50 0.51 -12.80
N ARG A 235 9.93 -0.02 -11.70
CA ARG A 235 10.07 0.60 -10.38
C ARG A 235 11.53 0.81 -10.01
N ASN A 236 12.35 -0.23 -10.14
CA ASN A 236 13.77 -0.18 -9.81
C ASN A 236 14.58 0.75 -10.73
N ALA A 237 14.17 0.89 -11.99
CA ALA A 237 14.86 1.75 -12.96
C ALA A 237 14.41 3.20 -12.95
N VAL A 238 13.15 3.47 -12.60
CA VAL A 238 12.52 4.80 -12.68
C VAL A 238 12.60 5.54 -11.35
N VAL A 239 12.44 4.83 -10.20
CA VAL A 239 12.41 5.45 -8.88
C VAL A 239 13.83 5.58 -8.34
N GLU A 240 14.27 6.83 -8.16
CA GLU A 240 15.55 7.20 -7.58
C GLU A 240 15.35 7.77 -6.18
N GLN A 241 16.21 7.43 -5.22
CA GLN A 241 16.21 7.96 -3.83
C GLN A 241 14.85 7.83 -3.11
N GLY A 242 13.96 6.93 -3.58
CA GLY A 242 12.67 6.64 -2.97
C GLY A 242 11.54 7.64 -3.24
N ASP A 243 11.83 8.87 -3.64
CA ASP A 243 10.84 9.94 -3.85
C ASP A 243 10.95 10.68 -5.21
N ARG A 244 11.91 10.30 -6.05
CA ARG A 244 12.13 10.91 -7.38
C ARG A 244 11.87 9.88 -8.48
N LEU A 245 11.05 10.23 -9.45
CA LEU A 245 10.80 9.39 -10.62
C LEU A 245 11.43 10.05 -11.85
N SER A 246 12.38 9.34 -12.47
CA SER A 246 13.06 9.80 -13.69
C SER A 246 12.13 9.71 -14.91
N ILE A 247 11.81 10.86 -15.53
CA ILE A 247 10.97 10.93 -16.72
C ILE A 247 11.68 10.23 -17.90
N ALA A 248 12.98 10.43 -18.05
CA ALA A 248 13.75 9.81 -19.12
C ALA A 248 13.79 8.29 -19.00
N ALA A 249 13.90 7.72 -17.80
CA ALA A 249 13.84 6.29 -17.57
C ALA A 249 12.43 5.73 -17.84
N LEU A 250 11.39 6.44 -17.39
CA LEU A 250 9.98 6.07 -17.63
C LEU A 250 9.65 5.97 -19.12
N MET A 251 10.10 6.94 -19.90
CA MET A 251 9.82 7.03 -21.35
C MET A 251 10.49 5.93 -22.19
N ARG A 252 11.34 5.07 -21.60
CA ARG A 252 11.94 3.91 -22.29
C ARG A 252 10.99 2.73 -22.41
N TYR A 253 9.91 2.70 -21.63
CA TYR A 253 8.95 1.59 -21.62
C TYR A 253 7.92 1.73 -22.74
N PRO A 254 7.39 0.62 -23.27
CA PRO A 254 6.42 0.64 -24.37
C PRO A 254 5.12 1.37 -24.05
N SER A 255 4.69 1.36 -22.78
CA SER A 255 3.48 2.03 -22.28
C SER A 255 3.82 2.81 -21.00
N PRO A 256 4.50 3.97 -21.14
CA PRO A 256 4.97 4.73 -19.99
C PRO A 256 3.82 5.28 -19.13
N ASP A 257 2.66 5.55 -19.71
CA ASP A 257 1.43 5.93 -19.01
C ASP A 257 0.91 4.82 -18.07
N ALA A 258 0.92 3.57 -18.54
CA ALA A 258 0.52 2.42 -17.74
C ALA A 258 1.50 2.15 -16.60
N ILE A 259 2.80 2.21 -16.88
CA ILE A 259 3.87 2.08 -15.86
C ILE A 259 3.73 3.19 -14.82
N LEU A 260 3.58 4.45 -15.24
CA LEU A 260 3.41 5.58 -14.36
C LEU A 260 2.22 5.39 -13.41
N TYR A 261 1.08 4.96 -13.93
CA TYR A 261 -0.09 4.66 -13.10
C TYR A 261 0.21 3.57 -12.05
N GLU A 262 0.84 2.46 -12.44
CA GLU A 262 1.19 1.39 -11.49
C GLU A 262 2.18 1.84 -10.41
N LEU A 263 3.12 2.73 -10.74
CA LEU A 263 4.03 3.33 -9.77
C LEU A 263 3.29 4.27 -8.79
N LEU A 264 2.41 5.12 -9.32
CA LEU A 264 1.73 6.15 -8.53
C LEU A 264 0.55 5.63 -7.72
N LYS A 265 -0.11 4.55 -8.12
CA LYS A 265 -1.31 4.07 -7.41
C LYS A 265 -1.02 3.59 -5.98
N THR A 266 0.19 3.13 -5.69
CA THR A 266 0.62 2.76 -4.32
C THR A 266 0.63 3.97 -3.37
N TYR A 267 0.68 5.18 -3.93
CA TYR A 267 0.64 6.45 -3.22
C TYR A 267 -0.75 7.12 -3.29
N GLY A 268 -1.78 6.36 -3.65
CA GLY A 268 -3.18 6.81 -3.65
C GLY A 268 -3.60 7.66 -4.86
N PHE A 269 -2.79 7.77 -5.91
CA PHE A 269 -3.17 8.47 -7.13
C PHE A 269 -4.15 7.62 -7.95
N THR A 270 -5.24 8.23 -8.38
CA THR A 270 -6.24 7.60 -9.25
C THR A 270 -5.78 7.60 -10.71
N ARG A 271 -6.38 6.74 -11.55
CA ARG A 271 -6.02 6.65 -12.95
C ARG A 271 -6.18 7.98 -13.72
N PRO A 272 -7.28 8.74 -13.58
CA PRO A 272 -7.40 10.05 -14.23
C PRO A 272 -6.29 11.03 -13.84
N VAL A 273 -5.91 11.05 -12.56
CA VAL A 273 -4.80 11.92 -12.10
C VAL A 273 -3.47 11.47 -12.68
N ALA A 274 -3.20 10.17 -12.77
CA ALA A 274 -1.98 9.66 -13.39
C ALA A 274 -1.92 9.97 -14.90
N GLU A 275 -3.04 9.96 -15.59
CA GLU A 275 -3.16 10.39 -16.99
C GLU A 275 -2.85 11.89 -17.13
N ASP A 276 -3.37 12.74 -16.23
CA ASP A 276 -3.04 14.16 -16.20
C ASP A 276 -1.55 14.42 -15.93
N VAL A 277 -0.94 13.63 -15.05
CA VAL A 277 0.51 13.66 -14.82
C VAL A 277 1.24 13.33 -16.11
N TYR A 278 0.89 12.22 -16.77
CA TYR A 278 1.52 11.78 -18.00
C TYR A 278 1.46 12.86 -19.10
N LEU A 279 0.28 13.45 -19.32
CA LEU A 279 0.07 14.56 -20.27
C LEU A 279 0.86 15.83 -19.91
N SER A 280 1.36 15.94 -18.69
CA SER A 280 2.16 17.08 -18.26
C SER A 280 3.66 16.89 -18.45
N LEU A 281 4.14 15.67 -18.73
CA LEU A 281 5.58 15.35 -18.78
C LEU A 281 6.35 16.20 -19.80
N THR A 282 5.73 16.55 -20.90
CA THR A 282 6.31 17.39 -21.97
C THR A 282 6.10 18.90 -21.77
N LYS A 283 5.38 19.29 -20.70
CA LYS A 283 5.04 20.69 -20.42
C LYS A 283 6.01 21.33 -19.43
N GLU A 284 5.80 22.63 -19.13
CA GLU A 284 6.61 23.39 -18.17
C GLU A 284 6.61 22.78 -16.77
N SER A 285 7.72 23.00 -16.04
CA SER A 285 7.90 22.55 -14.66
C SER A 285 7.02 23.33 -13.68
N GLY A 286 6.78 22.74 -12.51
CA GLY A 286 6.05 23.37 -11.40
C GLY A 286 4.61 22.94 -11.24
N LYS A 287 4.06 22.09 -12.14
CA LYS A 287 2.72 21.53 -12.00
C LYS A 287 2.64 20.56 -10.81
N ILE A 288 1.57 20.64 -10.02
CA ILE A 288 1.37 19.83 -8.84
C ILE A 288 0.10 19.00 -9.01
N PHE A 289 0.17 17.74 -8.58
CA PHE A 289 -0.93 16.80 -8.55
C PHE A 289 -1.08 16.24 -7.13
N PHE A 290 -2.29 15.88 -6.75
CA PHE A 290 -2.60 15.43 -5.39
C PHE A 290 -3.29 14.08 -5.42
N SER A 291 -2.94 13.24 -4.44
CA SER A 291 -3.71 12.07 -4.03
C SER A 291 -4.29 12.28 -2.63
N SER A 292 -4.93 11.28 -2.06
CA SER A 292 -5.39 11.33 -0.67
C SER A 292 -4.25 11.38 0.37
N THR A 293 -3.04 10.96 0.01
CA THR A 293 -1.91 10.79 0.93
C THR A 293 -0.64 11.51 0.51
N HIS A 294 -0.50 11.80 -0.79
CA HIS A 294 0.73 12.36 -1.37
C HIS A 294 0.43 13.48 -2.35
N ARG A 295 1.45 14.29 -2.60
CA ARG A 295 1.52 15.22 -3.74
C ARG A 295 2.66 14.81 -4.65
N LEU A 296 2.52 15.12 -5.95
CA LEU A 296 3.51 14.90 -6.99
C LEU A 296 3.79 16.22 -7.69
N ILE A 297 5.05 16.59 -7.82
CA ILE A 297 5.50 17.84 -8.44
C ILE A 297 6.30 17.49 -9.69
N LYS A 298 5.89 18.00 -10.86
CA LYS A 298 6.69 17.91 -12.07
C LYS A 298 7.81 18.96 -12.01
N ASP A 299 9.07 18.50 -11.95
CA ASP A 299 10.26 19.38 -11.94
C ASP A 299 11.30 18.92 -12.95
N ARG A 300 11.48 19.67 -14.04
CA ARG A 300 12.42 19.37 -15.13
C ARG A 300 12.30 17.92 -15.60
N ASP A 301 13.33 17.12 -15.34
CA ASP A 301 13.47 15.73 -15.79
C ASP A 301 12.89 14.71 -14.81
N TYR A 302 12.28 15.18 -13.70
CA TYR A 302 11.78 14.34 -12.62
C TYR A 302 10.34 14.66 -12.23
N LEU A 303 9.69 13.63 -11.69
CA LEU A 303 8.50 13.77 -10.87
C LEU A 303 8.91 13.56 -9.42
N LEU A 304 8.64 14.56 -8.55
CA LEU A 304 9.00 14.55 -7.14
C LEU A 304 7.78 14.19 -6.32
N LEU A 305 7.85 13.09 -5.59
CA LEU A 305 6.79 12.58 -4.73
C LEU A 305 7.04 13.02 -3.29
N SER A 306 6.02 13.51 -2.60
CA SER A 306 6.11 13.80 -1.17
C SER A 306 4.78 13.53 -0.48
N PRO A 307 4.78 13.07 0.80
CA PRO A 307 3.57 12.97 1.59
C PRO A 307 2.86 14.33 1.71
N LEU A 308 1.52 14.29 1.83
CA LEU A 308 0.76 15.46 2.27
C LEU A 308 1.03 15.68 3.75
N VAL A 309 1.95 16.58 4.05
CA VAL A 309 2.17 17.04 5.42
C VAL A 309 1.07 18.05 5.72
N LYS A 310 0.28 17.84 6.80
CA LYS A 310 -0.54 18.91 7.36
C LYS A 310 0.40 20.06 7.73
N GLU A 311 0.05 21.26 7.34
CA GLU A 311 0.83 22.47 7.70
C GLU A 311 0.90 22.60 9.24
N GLU A 312 1.94 22.06 9.84
CA GLU A 312 2.33 22.39 11.21
C GLU A 312 3.15 23.66 11.17
N VAL A 313 3.11 24.43 12.28
CA VAL A 313 3.86 25.69 12.44
C VAL A 313 5.33 25.43 12.14
N ARG A 314 5.83 25.99 11.04
CA ARG A 314 7.19 25.79 10.57
C ARG A 314 8.14 26.90 11.07
N GLU A 315 7.98 27.29 12.32
CA GLU A 315 8.80 28.30 12.98
C GLU A 315 9.07 27.88 14.43
N TYR A 316 10.34 27.86 14.82
CA TYR A 316 10.79 27.44 16.14
C TYR A 316 11.68 28.53 16.74
N THR A 317 11.48 28.80 18.03
CA THR A 317 12.29 29.75 18.79
C THR A 317 13.41 29.02 19.53
N LEU A 318 14.65 29.50 19.38
CA LEU A 318 15.85 28.94 19.97
C LEU A 318 16.41 29.98 20.96
N THR A 319 16.46 29.65 22.23
CA THR A 319 16.85 30.59 23.31
C THR A 319 18.34 30.93 23.27
N GLY A 320 19.14 30.12 22.58
CA GLY A 320 20.60 30.25 22.47
C GLY A 320 21.40 29.67 23.61
N GLY A 321 20.71 29.00 24.54
CA GLY A 321 21.32 28.21 25.62
C GLY A 321 21.38 26.69 25.36
N GLU A 322 20.74 26.26 24.29
CA GLU A 322 20.71 24.85 23.88
C GLU A 322 22.09 24.44 23.35
N LYS A 323 22.65 23.32 23.85
CA LYS A 323 23.85 22.72 23.24
C LYS A 323 23.51 21.94 21.99
N VAL A 324 22.37 21.23 21.99
CA VAL A 324 21.84 20.48 20.85
C VAL A 324 20.33 20.75 20.78
N TRP A 325 19.83 21.00 19.59
CA TRP A 325 18.42 21.13 19.29
C TRP A 325 18.02 20.10 18.25
N SER A 326 17.00 19.29 18.60
CA SER A 326 16.46 18.24 17.73
C SER A 326 15.01 18.57 17.36
N GLY A 327 14.78 18.75 16.09
CA GLY A 327 13.47 19.06 15.50
C GLY A 327 13.41 18.55 14.06
N PRO A 328 12.85 19.33 13.12
CA PRO A 328 12.87 18.96 11.71
C PRO A 328 14.29 18.90 11.11
N VAL A 329 15.26 19.54 11.76
CA VAL A 329 16.70 19.42 11.50
C VAL A 329 17.42 19.30 12.83
N GLU A 330 18.58 18.68 12.86
CA GLU A 330 19.40 18.57 14.06
C GLU A 330 20.51 19.62 14.00
N LEU A 331 20.57 20.48 15.03
CA LEU A 331 21.56 21.56 15.14
C LEU A 331 22.29 21.48 16.48
N SER A 332 23.60 21.72 16.48
CA SER A 332 24.32 21.96 17.73
C SER A 332 24.86 23.41 17.78
N PHE A 333 24.88 23.98 18.96
CA PHE A 333 25.30 25.36 19.21
C PHE A 333 26.44 25.38 20.22
N GLU A 334 27.52 26.05 19.88
CA GLU A 334 28.66 26.22 20.78
C GLU A 334 29.16 27.66 20.77
N LYS A 335 29.24 28.29 21.94
CA LYS A 335 29.84 29.59 22.10
C LYS A 335 31.32 29.43 22.43
N ILE A 336 32.19 29.98 21.60
CA ILE A 336 33.66 29.89 21.74
C ILE A 336 34.23 31.30 21.86
N VAL A 337 35.14 31.50 22.79
CA VAL A 337 35.97 32.72 22.85
C VAL A 337 37.17 32.52 21.93
N ILE A 338 37.45 33.49 21.04
CA ILE A 338 38.54 33.38 20.08
C ILE A 338 39.89 33.35 20.81
N LYS A 339 40.68 32.32 20.55
CA LYS A 339 42.08 32.16 20.97
C LYS A 339 42.98 32.23 19.75
N LYS A 340 44.32 32.37 19.96
CA LYS A 340 45.31 32.53 18.88
C LYS A 340 45.31 31.39 17.84
N ASP A 341 44.84 30.22 18.22
CA ASP A 341 44.79 29.00 17.43
C ASP A 341 43.38 28.66 16.87
N PHE A 342 42.45 29.63 16.88
CA PHE A 342 41.10 29.44 16.33
C PHE A 342 41.15 29.37 14.81
N HIS A 343 40.60 28.25 14.25
CA HIS A 343 40.53 28.02 12.82
C HIS A 343 39.08 27.78 12.35
N ILE A 344 38.68 28.38 11.26
CA ILE A 344 37.40 28.19 10.60
C ILE A 344 37.52 26.98 9.66
N ARG A 345 36.67 25.96 9.86
CA ARG A 345 36.52 24.87 8.91
C ARG A 345 35.65 25.31 7.74
N LYS A 346 36.08 25.01 6.52
CA LYS A 346 35.28 25.27 5.31
C LYS A 346 34.34 24.08 5.08
N ASP A 347 33.17 24.09 5.72
CA ASP A 347 32.12 23.11 5.59
C ASP A 347 30.79 23.84 5.51
N LYS A 348 29.93 23.53 4.54
CA LYS A 348 28.61 24.14 4.40
C LYS A 348 27.65 23.81 5.53
N ASN A 349 27.90 22.72 6.24
CA ASN A 349 27.12 22.27 7.39
C ASN A 349 27.56 22.95 8.70
N ILE A 350 28.59 23.80 8.67
CA ILE A 350 29.09 24.51 9.83
C ILE A 350 29.04 26.02 9.55
N ALA A 351 28.30 26.76 10.36
CA ALA A 351 28.25 28.20 10.29
C ALA A 351 28.91 28.84 11.52
N TYR A 352 29.64 29.94 11.27
CA TYR A 352 30.36 30.74 12.28
C TYR A 352 29.83 32.16 12.29
N PHE A 353 29.30 32.62 13.43
CA PHE A 353 28.74 33.96 13.58
C PHE A 353 29.44 34.73 14.70
N ASP A 354 29.62 36.00 14.49
CA ASP A 354 30.02 36.91 15.54
C ASP A 354 28.91 36.99 16.59
N TYR A 355 29.16 36.47 17.79
CA TYR A 355 28.15 36.34 18.85
C TYR A 355 27.54 37.70 19.23
N ASP A 356 28.34 38.76 19.21
CA ASP A 356 27.92 40.11 19.62
C ASP A 356 27.05 40.80 18.58
N LYS A 357 27.03 40.29 17.32
CA LYS A 357 26.14 40.74 16.26
C LYS A 357 24.79 40.08 16.25
N LEU A 358 24.58 39.03 17.08
CA LEU A 358 23.34 38.27 17.14
C LEU A 358 22.36 38.89 18.12
N THR A 359 21.09 38.84 17.75
CA THR A 359 19.95 39.15 18.62
C THR A 359 19.24 37.86 18.98
N PHE A 360 19.16 37.53 20.26
CA PHE A 360 18.47 36.37 20.78
C PHE A 360 17.03 36.71 21.23
N PRO A 361 16.06 35.80 21.17
CA PRO A 361 16.22 34.42 20.71
C PRO A 361 16.43 34.32 19.19
N LEU A 362 17.12 33.24 18.74
CA LEU A 362 17.20 32.92 17.33
C LEU A 362 15.90 32.24 16.89
N THR A 363 15.58 32.30 15.61
CA THR A 363 14.40 31.65 15.04
C THR A 363 14.84 30.73 13.92
N LEU A 364 14.37 29.47 13.97
CA LEU A 364 14.49 28.51 12.88
C LEU A 364 13.15 28.41 12.16
N ARG A 365 13.11 28.74 10.87
CA ARG A 365 11.87 28.75 10.08
C ARG A 365 12.09 28.36 8.62
N THR A 366 11.03 28.01 7.94
CA THR A 366 11.05 27.92 6.47
C THR A 366 11.10 29.31 5.84
N TRP A 367 11.54 29.37 4.58
CA TRP A 367 11.62 30.64 3.84
C TRP A 367 10.22 31.19 3.52
N LYS A 368 10.15 32.53 3.38
CA LYS A 368 8.94 33.27 3.00
C LYS A 368 9.24 34.13 1.78
N GLU A 369 8.22 34.40 0.97
CA GLU A 369 8.37 35.34 -0.15
C GLU A 369 8.83 36.72 0.36
N GLY A 370 9.82 37.32 -0.32
CA GLY A 370 10.43 38.54 0.10
C GLY A 370 11.70 38.38 0.96
N ASP A 371 12.01 37.19 1.46
CA ASP A 371 13.25 36.94 2.20
C ASP A 371 14.48 37.25 1.35
N TRP A 372 15.47 37.86 2.00
CA TRP A 372 16.75 38.21 1.41
C TRP A 372 17.89 38.05 2.42
N PHE A 373 19.09 37.91 1.92
CA PHE A 373 20.32 37.90 2.70
C PHE A 373 21.47 38.48 1.89
N ILE A 374 22.63 38.71 2.53
CA ILE A 374 23.85 39.06 1.84
C ILE A 374 24.77 37.85 1.88
N PRO A 375 24.94 37.11 0.77
CA PRO A 375 25.75 35.89 0.76
C PRO A 375 27.18 36.19 1.26
N PHE A 376 27.71 35.29 2.10
CA PHE A 376 29.06 35.41 2.62
C PHE A 376 30.10 35.69 1.51
N GLY A 377 30.90 36.74 1.68
CA GLY A 377 31.87 37.21 0.69
C GLY A 377 31.31 38.16 -0.38
N MET A 378 30.00 38.51 -0.32
CA MET A 378 29.38 39.50 -1.21
C MET A 378 28.98 40.76 -0.46
N LYS A 379 28.77 41.86 -1.21
CA LYS A 379 28.35 43.18 -0.64
C LYS A 379 26.88 43.49 -0.91
N GLY A 380 26.28 42.84 -1.89
CA GLY A 380 24.92 43.12 -2.34
C GLY A 380 23.88 42.20 -1.72
N ARG A 381 22.65 42.72 -1.52
CA ARG A 381 21.48 41.91 -1.13
C ARG A 381 21.10 40.96 -2.26
N LYS A 382 20.74 39.71 -1.92
CA LYS A 382 20.21 38.73 -2.85
C LYS A 382 18.90 38.18 -2.29
N LYS A 383 17.84 38.19 -3.10
CA LYS A 383 16.58 37.51 -2.73
C LYS A 383 16.82 36.02 -2.62
N LEU A 384 16.17 35.35 -1.66
CA LEU A 384 16.29 33.91 -1.52
C LEU A 384 15.69 33.18 -2.73
N SER A 385 14.61 33.71 -3.33
CA SER A 385 14.03 33.19 -4.58
C SER A 385 15.07 33.12 -5.70
N ASP A 386 15.90 34.15 -5.84
CA ASP A 386 16.94 34.25 -6.88
C ASP A 386 18.10 33.29 -6.55
N TYR A 387 18.51 33.26 -5.26
CA TYR A 387 19.53 32.31 -4.79
C TYR A 387 19.14 30.87 -5.11
N PHE A 388 17.92 30.45 -4.78
CA PHE A 388 17.42 29.13 -5.06
C PHE A 388 17.37 28.81 -6.56
N SER A 389 16.98 29.78 -7.38
CA SER A 389 16.94 29.63 -8.84
C SER A 389 18.31 29.43 -9.44
N ASP A 390 19.31 30.26 -9.02
CA ASP A 390 20.70 30.19 -9.49
C ASP A 390 21.37 28.86 -9.09
N HIS A 391 21.00 28.30 -7.92
CA HIS A 391 21.51 27.02 -7.42
C HIS A 391 20.64 25.82 -7.80
N LYS A 392 19.65 26.02 -8.69
CA LYS A 392 18.78 24.98 -9.25
C LYS A 392 17.97 24.18 -8.22
N PHE A 393 17.59 24.81 -7.11
CA PHE A 393 16.71 24.19 -6.12
C PHE A 393 15.37 23.84 -6.76
N SER A 394 14.93 22.59 -6.56
CA SER A 394 13.57 22.19 -6.90
C SER A 394 12.55 22.88 -6.00
N ARG A 395 11.28 22.83 -6.36
CA ARG A 395 10.22 23.35 -5.50
C ARG A 395 10.21 22.66 -4.13
N LEU A 396 10.43 21.34 -4.11
CA LEU A 396 10.49 20.56 -2.89
C LEU A 396 11.70 20.92 -2.03
N ASP A 397 12.87 21.15 -2.64
CA ASP A 397 14.07 21.60 -1.91
C ASP A 397 13.85 22.96 -1.24
N LYS A 398 13.20 23.90 -1.95
CA LYS A 398 12.82 25.20 -1.37
C LYS A 398 11.92 25.06 -0.15
N GLU A 399 10.93 24.19 -0.20
CA GLU A 399 10.00 23.96 0.91
C GLU A 399 10.63 23.21 2.09
N ARG A 400 11.67 22.41 1.84
CA ARG A 400 12.42 21.68 2.88
C ARG A 400 13.56 22.52 3.47
N THR A 401 13.92 23.64 2.84
CA THR A 401 15.03 24.49 3.28
C THR A 401 14.68 25.26 4.54
N TRP A 402 15.50 25.12 5.56
CA TRP A 402 15.39 25.84 6.82
C TRP A 402 16.30 27.05 6.85
N LEU A 403 15.82 28.12 7.45
CA LEU A 403 16.56 29.36 7.67
C LEU A 403 16.77 29.57 9.16
N LEU A 404 18.02 29.83 9.57
CA LEU A 404 18.31 30.36 10.89
C LEU A 404 18.28 31.87 10.80
N CYS A 405 17.52 32.50 11.70
CA CYS A 405 17.30 33.96 11.72
C CYS A 405 17.68 34.55 13.07
N SER A 406 18.10 35.79 13.08
CA SER A 406 18.43 36.59 14.26
C SER A 406 17.78 37.98 14.11
N GLY A 407 16.93 38.38 15.07
CA GLY A 407 16.21 39.66 15.00
C GLY A 407 15.41 39.85 13.71
N GLY A 408 14.84 38.75 13.17
CA GLY A 408 14.10 38.72 11.90
C GLY A 408 14.96 38.67 10.63
N ALA A 409 16.29 38.88 10.72
CA ALA A 409 17.20 38.77 9.58
C ALA A 409 17.66 37.32 9.37
N VAL A 410 17.69 36.86 8.12
CA VAL A 410 18.27 35.55 7.78
C VAL A 410 19.77 35.62 8.00
N ILE A 411 20.30 34.72 8.84
CA ILE A 411 21.74 34.62 9.13
C ILE A 411 22.38 33.40 8.44
N TRP A 412 21.56 32.36 8.15
CA TRP A 412 22.01 31.13 7.49
C TRP A 412 20.91 30.45 6.73
N ILE A 413 21.18 30.09 5.50
CA ILE A 413 20.45 29.04 4.80
C ILE A 413 21.08 27.73 5.27
N VAL A 414 20.41 27.00 6.14
CA VAL A 414 20.97 25.81 6.85
C VAL A 414 21.52 24.79 5.86
N GLY A 415 22.79 24.42 6.08
CA GLY A 415 23.49 23.48 5.19
C GLY A 415 23.95 24.07 3.84
N GLU A 416 23.79 25.41 3.62
CA GLU A 416 24.12 26.03 2.34
C GLU A 416 25.04 27.27 2.53
N ARG A 417 24.49 28.41 2.88
CA ARG A 417 25.23 29.67 2.85
C ARG A 417 24.86 30.59 4.02
N SER A 418 25.86 31.16 4.72
CA SER A 418 25.67 32.16 5.76
C SER A 418 25.58 33.59 5.20
N ASP A 419 25.03 34.50 6.01
CA ASP A 419 24.95 35.93 5.70
C ASP A 419 26.21 36.67 6.13
N ASN A 420 26.72 37.55 5.25
CA ASN A 420 27.95 38.28 5.44
C ASN A 420 27.88 39.31 6.56
N ARG A 421 26.70 39.80 6.94
CA ARG A 421 26.53 40.79 8.02
C ARG A 421 26.93 40.25 9.39
N PHE A 422 26.77 38.97 9.60
CA PHE A 422 26.99 38.28 10.87
C PHE A 422 28.31 37.52 10.90
N CYS A 423 29.14 37.63 9.88
CA CYS A 423 30.43 36.96 9.81
C CYS A 423 31.44 37.57 10.81
N LEU A 424 32.46 36.76 11.10
CA LEU A 424 33.58 37.14 11.95
C LEU A 424 34.42 38.26 11.28
N ASP A 425 34.93 39.17 12.08
CA ASP A 425 35.89 40.19 11.66
C ASP A 425 37.05 40.32 12.69
N LYS A 426 37.92 41.27 12.45
CA LYS A 426 39.10 41.48 13.30
C LYS A 426 38.76 41.91 14.74
N THR A 427 37.56 42.34 15.01
CA THR A 427 37.09 42.81 16.32
C THR A 427 36.30 41.74 17.09
N THR A 428 35.94 40.62 16.45
CA THR A 428 35.15 39.55 17.03
C THR A 428 35.88 38.90 18.19
N LYS A 429 35.26 38.88 19.37
CA LYS A 429 35.77 38.25 20.59
C LYS A 429 35.18 36.89 20.86
N SER A 430 33.91 36.72 20.56
CA SER A 430 33.15 35.50 20.81
C SER A 430 32.44 35.02 19.52
N VAL A 431 32.44 33.73 19.29
CA VAL A 431 31.87 33.09 18.10
C VAL A 431 30.76 32.15 18.51
N LEU A 432 29.63 32.23 17.85
CA LEU A 432 28.64 31.14 17.86
C LEU A 432 28.96 30.21 16.68
N VAL A 433 29.28 28.95 17.01
CA VAL A 433 29.44 27.86 16.04
C VAL A 433 28.15 27.09 16.00
N VAL A 434 27.57 26.93 14.82
CA VAL A 434 26.36 26.15 14.61
C VAL A 434 26.69 25.04 13.63
N ASN A 435 26.52 23.76 14.08
CA ASN A 435 26.68 22.60 13.22
C ASN A 435 25.30 22.04 12.86
N PHE A 436 25.12 21.72 11.59
CA PHE A 436 23.97 21.01 11.05
C PHE A 436 24.33 19.55 10.81
N PHE A 437 23.49 18.65 11.28
CA PHE A 437 23.62 17.21 11.07
C PHE A 437 22.52 16.78 10.09
N PRO A 438 22.85 16.59 8.79
CA PRO A 438 21.88 16.11 7.83
C PRO A 438 21.41 14.70 8.19
N THR A 439 20.11 14.48 8.20
CA THR A 439 19.53 13.13 8.38
C THR A 439 19.98 12.24 7.22
N LYS A 440 20.14 10.92 7.45
CA LYS A 440 20.66 9.96 6.45
C LYS A 440 19.90 9.95 5.10
N SER A 441 18.75 10.62 5.00
CA SER A 441 18.01 10.82 3.76
C SER A 441 18.46 12.02 2.93
N GLU A 442 19.35 12.90 3.46
CA GLU A 442 19.81 14.14 2.81
C GLU A 442 21.29 14.08 2.39
N SER A 443 21.96 12.95 2.68
CA SER A 443 23.38 12.76 2.34
C SER A 443 23.45 11.94 1.04
N ASN A 444 23.25 12.61 -0.11
CA ASN A 444 23.95 12.30 -1.38
C ASN A 444 23.62 13.32 -2.45
#